data_b2e2b032d19c2f09e0ed322eb4ead5ea
#
_entry.id   b2e2b032d19c2f09e0ed322eb4ead5ea
#
_cell.length_a   1.000
_cell.length_b   1.000
_cell.length_c   1.000
_cell.angle_alpha   90.00
_cell.angle_beta   90.00
_cell.angle_gamma   90.00
#
_symmetry.space_group_name_H-M   'P 1'
#
loop_
_entity.id
_entity.type
_entity.pdbx_description
1 polymer ?
#
loop_
_entity_poly.entity_id
_entity_poly.type
_entity_poly.pdbx_seq_one_letter_code
_entity_poly.pdbx_strand_id
1 'polypeptide(L)'
;GGKVIEFYPGQKLTKEEPNVKWGHDASDEVIARVKEKLAKHGVRAVNYGVVGIPKDEAGARKVFEFAKKMGLYGVTTESIDALDTAEKLAKEFDIRVGIHEHAKRMKKDADGKQVEDPNYKIWNPEYVRDLLKGRDARLGACADIGHWQTSGLKAIDCLKILEGRIISLHAKERAALGTGQHDTIFGTGITDMAGVLAELKRQKFSGNISIEYEFNWDNSVPDIKQCIDFVRAWKSGK
;
A
#
# COMPACT_ATOMS: atom_id res chain seq x y z
N GLY A 1 14.73 -13.68 -0.88
CA GLY A 1 14.35 -12.75 -0.86
C GLY A 1 14.05 -11.45 -0.15
N GLY A 2 12.78 -11.14 0.02
CA GLY A 2 12.32 -9.96 0.76
C GLY A 2 12.73 -10.00 2.22
N LYS A 3 12.89 -8.82 2.81
CA LYS A 3 13.23 -8.64 4.23
C LYS A 3 12.09 -8.02 5.03
N VAL A 4 11.10 -7.48 4.34
CA VAL A 4 9.92 -6.86 4.92
C VAL A 4 8.67 -7.42 4.25
N ILE A 5 7.54 -7.35 4.97
CA ILE A 5 6.23 -7.75 4.45
C ILE A 5 5.17 -6.76 4.91
N GLU A 6 4.21 -6.50 4.06
CA GLU A 6 2.95 -5.82 4.35
C GLU A 6 1.83 -6.86 4.40
N PHE A 7 0.95 -6.75 5.38
CA PHE A 7 -0.20 -7.63 5.55
C PHE A 7 -1.50 -6.92 5.17
N TYR A 8 -2.54 -7.69 4.83
CA TYR A 8 -3.88 -7.17 4.59
C TYR A 8 -4.92 -7.83 5.52
N PRO A 9 -6.03 -7.12 5.82
CA PRO A 9 -7.09 -7.64 6.71
C PRO A 9 -7.76 -8.88 6.16
N GLY A 10 -8.02 -9.86 7.02
CA GLY A 10 -8.71 -11.09 6.65
C GLY A 10 -7.90 -12.10 5.86
N GLN A 11 -6.61 -11.86 5.69
CA GLN A 11 -5.68 -12.83 5.14
C GLN A 11 -5.72 -14.14 5.93
N LYS A 12 -5.65 -15.28 5.24
CA LYS A 12 -5.55 -16.60 5.89
C LYS A 12 -4.22 -16.74 6.61
N LEU A 13 -4.23 -17.32 7.80
CA LEU A 13 -3.01 -17.50 8.58
C LEU A 13 -2.05 -18.50 7.91
N THR A 14 -2.56 -19.68 7.56
CA THR A 14 -1.81 -20.74 6.84
C THR A 14 -2.77 -21.54 5.93
N LYS A 15 -2.22 -22.41 5.09
CA LYS A 15 -3.03 -23.35 4.28
C LYS A 15 -3.74 -24.38 5.16
N GLU A 16 -3.11 -24.79 6.24
CA GLU A 16 -3.60 -25.80 7.19
C GLU A 16 -4.68 -25.23 8.11
N GLU A 17 -4.71 -23.91 8.28
CA GLU A 17 -5.67 -23.21 9.14
C GLU A 17 -6.47 -22.16 8.32
N PRO A 18 -7.24 -22.57 7.32
CA PRO A 18 -7.89 -21.66 6.35
C PRO A 18 -8.99 -20.79 6.98
N ASN A 19 -9.50 -21.20 8.15
CA ASN A 19 -10.55 -20.48 8.89
C ASN A 19 -9.99 -19.47 9.89
N VAL A 20 -8.70 -19.53 10.20
CA VAL A 20 -8.05 -18.56 11.08
C VAL A 20 -7.64 -17.35 10.24
N LYS A 21 -8.38 -16.26 10.39
CA LYS A 21 -8.08 -15.00 9.71
C LYS A 21 -6.98 -14.24 10.45
N TRP A 22 -6.12 -13.62 9.69
CA TRP A 22 -5.08 -12.73 10.19
C TRP A 22 -5.52 -11.26 10.05
N GLY A 23 -5.37 -10.49 11.12
CA GLY A 23 -5.73 -9.07 11.14
C GLY A 23 -5.79 -8.49 12.56
N HIS A 24 -6.33 -7.29 12.68
CA HIS A 24 -6.39 -6.55 13.95
C HIS A 24 -7.36 -7.14 15.00
N ASP A 25 -8.18 -8.11 14.61
CA ASP A 25 -9.01 -8.89 15.54
C ASP A 25 -8.36 -10.23 15.93
N ALA A 26 -7.11 -10.48 15.54
CA ALA A 26 -6.40 -11.70 15.89
C ALA A 26 -6.08 -11.74 17.40
N SER A 27 -6.14 -12.95 17.99
CA SER A 27 -5.76 -13.12 19.39
C SER A 27 -4.25 -12.90 19.61
N ASP A 28 -3.87 -12.64 20.87
CA ASP A 28 -2.46 -12.43 21.21
C ASP A 28 -1.61 -13.68 20.92
N GLU A 29 -2.18 -14.90 21.02
CA GLU A 29 -1.48 -16.14 20.64
C GLU A 29 -1.21 -16.18 19.12
N VAL A 30 -2.18 -15.79 18.31
CA VAL A 30 -2.02 -15.74 16.84
C VAL A 30 -0.96 -14.69 16.47
N ILE A 31 -1.01 -13.52 17.10
CA ILE A 31 -0.01 -12.46 16.92
C ILE A 31 1.40 -12.98 17.28
N ALA A 32 1.54 -13.65 18.40
CA ALA A 32 2.83 -14.22 18.85
C ALA A 32 3.37 -15.25 17.83
N ARG A 33 2.53 -16.18 17.37
CA ARG A 33 2.89 -17.18 16.34
C ARG A 33 3.38 -16.52 15.04
N VAL A 34 2.71 -15.47 14.58
CA VAL A 34 3.13 -14.75 13.37
C VAL A 34 4.47 -14.06 13.58
N LYS A 35 4.67 -13.39 14.73
CA LYS A 35 5.94 -12.74 15.06
C LYS A 35 7.10 -13.74 15.11
N GLU A 36 6.90 -14.91 15.74
CA GLU A 36 7.88 -15.99 15.78
C GLU A 36 8.24 -16.49 14.36
N LYS A 37 7.22 -16.74 13.53
CA LYS A 37 7.41 -17.18 12.14
C LYS A 37 8.21 -16.15 11.34
N LEU A 38 7.88 -14.87 11.47
CA LEU A 38 8.62 -13.79 10.79
C LEU A 38 10.07 -13.74 11.25
N ALA A 39 10.31 -13.80 12.58
CA ALA A 39 11.66 -13.79 13.14
C ALA A 39 12.49 -14.99 12.66
N LYS A 40 11.90 -16.19 12.64
CA LYS A 40 12.55 -17.41 12.12
C LYS A 40 13.03 -17.26 10.70
N HIS A 41 12.31 -16.50 9.87
CA HIS A 41 12.66 -16.27 8.46
C HIS A 41 13.45 -14.98 8.23
N GLY A 42 13.78 -14.22 9.28
CA GLY A 42 14.47 -12.93 9.18
C GLY A 42 13.68 -11.90 8.38
N VAL A 43 12.34 -11.95 8.47
CA VAL A 43 11.40 -11.03 7.83
C VAL A 43 10.74 -10.16 8.91
N ARG A 44 10.50 -8.90 8.59
CA ARG A 44 9.86 -7.94 9.49
C ARG A 44 8.54 -7.46 8.88
N ALA A 45 7.47 -7.45 9.66
CA ALA A 45 6.25 -6.75 9.27
C ALA A 45 6.49 -5.23 9.32
N VAL A 46 6.02 -4.50 8.31
CA VAL A 46 6.22 -3.04 8.23
C VAL A 46 4.93 -2.27 8.07
N ASN A 47 3.98 -2.77 7.29
CA ASN A 47 2.69 -2.13 7.08
C ASN A 47 1.53 -3.14 7.20
N TYR A 48 0.34 -2.60 7.42
CA TYR A 48 -0.91 -3.35 7.43
C TYR A 48 -1.99 -2.55 6.69
N GLY A 49 -2.54 -3.13 5.67
CA GLY A 49 -3.61 -2.52 4.86
C GLY A 49 -3.78 -3.21 3.50
N VAL A 50 -4.79 -2.82 2.71
CA VAL A 50 -5.63 -1.63 2.93
C VAL A 50 -6.68 -1.96 3.99
N VAL A 51 -6.68 -1.24 5.12
CA VAL A 51 -7.58 -1.48 6.24
C VAL A 51 -8.60 -0.35 6.37
N GLY A 52 -9.87 -0.70 6.63
CA GLY A 52 -10.88 0.27 7.01
C GLY A 52 -10.59 0.84 8.41
N ILE A 53 -10.50 2.15 8.52
CA ILE A 53 -10.41 2.83 9.82
C ILE A 53 -11.80 3.40 10.14
N PRO A 54 -12.46 2.94 11.22
CA PRO A 54 -13.74 3.51 11.66
C PRO A 54 -13.62 4.98 12.05
N LYS A 55 -14.71 5.74 11.90
CA LYS A 55 -14.78 7.14 12.39
C LYS A 55 -14.78 7.21 13.91
N ASP A 56 -15.43 6.23 14.56
CA ASP A 56 -15.42 6.15 16.00
C ASP A 56 -14.04 5.74 16.53
N GLU A 57 -13.61 6.41 17.59
CA GLU A 57 -12.26 6.21 18.13
C GLU A 57 -12.04 4.82 18.69
N ALA A 58 -13.05 4.20 19.28
CA ALA A 58 -12.91 2.88 19.91
C ALA A 58 -12.64 1.79 18.86
N GLY A 59 -13.34 1.86 17.73
CA GLY A 59 -13.12 0.96 16.59
C GLY A 59 -11.77 1.20 15.92
N ALA A 60 -11.43 2.48 15.66
CA ALA A 60 -10.16 2.84 15.07
C ALA A 60 -8.96 2.41 15.93
N ARG A 61 -9.05 2.57 17.24
CA ARG A 61 -8.00 2.24 18.20
C ARG A 61 -7.50 0.80 18.10
N LYS A 62 -8.38 -0.16 17.81
CA LYS A 62 -8.01 -1.57 17.61
C LYS A 62 -6.97 -1.75 16.50
N VAL A 63 -7.10 -1.00 15.41
CA VAL A 63 -6.15 -1.04 14.29
C VAL A 63 -4.78 -0.53 14.73
N PHE A 64 -4.74 0.56 15.49
CA PHE A 64 -3.48 1.15 15.97
C PHE A 64 -2.82 0.32 17.07
N GLU A 65 -3.59 -0.27 17.98
CA GLU A 65 -3.10 -1.21 19.00
C GLU A 65 -2.46 -2.43 18.35
N PHE A 66 -3.12 -3.01 17.33
CA PHE A 66 -2.56 -4.11 16.54
C PHE A 66 -1.25 -3.68 15.86
N ALA A 67 -1.25 -2.50 15.19
CA ALA A 67 -0.05 -1.99 14.55
C ALA A 67 1.11 -1.84 15.56
N LYS A 68 0.82 -1.33 16.76
CA LYS A 68 1.80 -1.21 17.84
C LYS A 68 2.30 -2.56 18.34
N LYS A 69 1.40 -3.52 18.61
CA LYS A 69 1.73 -4.89 19.02
C LYS A 69 2.64 -5.58 18.00
N MET A 70 2.39 -5.37 16.71
CA MET A 70 3.18 -5.92 15.61
C MET A 70 4.50 -5.18 15.37
N GLY A 71 4.68 -3.98 15.93
CA GLY A 71 5.83 -3.13 15.69
C GLY A 71 5.86 -2.57 14.25
N LEU A 72 4.70 -2.25 13.69
CA LEU A 72 4.58 -1.74 12.33
C LEU A 72 5.09 -0.30 12.21
N TYR A 73 5.58 0.01 11.03
CA TYR A 73 5.90 1.37 10.60
C TYR A 73 4.64 2.19 10.32
N GLY A 74 3.62 1.56 9.72
CA GLY A 74 2.38 2.24 9.35
C GLY A 74 1.22 1.31 9.03
N VAL A 75 0.10 1.95 8.75
CA VAL A 75 -1.11 1.34 8.19
C VAL A 75 -1.51 2.07 6.92
N THR A 76 -2.16 1.37 5.98
CA THR A 76 -2.66 1.96 4.74
C THR A 76 -4.18 1.87 4.69
N THR A 77 -4.86 2.92 4.23
CA THR A 77 -6.32 3.03 4.30
C THR A 77 -6.90 3.87 3.15
N GLU A 78 -8.16 3.61 2.80
CA GLU A 78 -8.99 4.45 1.94
C GLU A 78 -10.05 5.26 2.75
N SER A 79 -10.01 5.17 4.09
CA SER A 79 -11.00 5.80 4.98
C SER A 79 -10.72 7.29 5.17
N ILE A 80 -10.87 8.09 4.10
CA ILE A 80 -10.59 9.54 4.13
C ILE A 80 -11.52 10.33 5.06
N ASP A 81 -12.68 9.80 5.35
CA ASP A 81 -13.67 10.39 6.24
C ASP A 81 -13.38 10.13 7.75
N ALA A 82 -12.37 9.30 8.04
CA ALA A 82 -11.86 9.03 9.38
C ALA A 82 -10.49 9.71 9.65
N LEU A 83 -10.02 10.62 8.77
CA LEU A 83 -8.67 11.17 8.88
C LEU A 83 -8.41 11.93 10.18
N ASP A 84 -9.40 12.58 10.77
CA ASP A 84 -9.21 13.29 12.04
C ASP A 84 -8.97 12.31 13.20
N THR A 85 -9.75 11.22 13.25
CA THR A 85 -9.55 10.13 14.21
C THR A 85 -8.21 9.43 13.97
N ALA A 86 -7.89 9.14 12.70
CA ALA A 86 -6.63 8.53 12.32
C ALA A 86 -5.42 9.39 12.70
N GLU A 87 -5.49 10.71 12.50
CA GLU A 87 -4.42 11.64 12.88
C GLU A 87 -4.20 11.68 14.40
N LYS A 88 -5.28 11.74 15.19
CA LYS A 88 -5.21 11.66 16.66
C LYS A 88 -4.47 10.39 17.10
N LEU A 89 -4.89 9.24 16.59
CA LEU A 89 -4.30 7.94 16.96
C LEU A 89 -2.89 7.75 16.39
N ALA A 90 -2.61 8.26 15.19
CA ALA A 90 -1.27 8.26 14.63
C ALA A 90 -0.26 8.97 15.54
N LYS A 91 -0.64 10.11 16.12
CA LYS A 91 0.17 10.83 17.11
C LYS A 91 0.34 10.05 18.41
N GLU A 92 -0.75 9.48 18.93
CA GLU A 92 -0.75 8.74 20.19
C GLU A 92 0.13 7.48 20.13
N PHE A 93 -0.01 6.70 19.07
CA PHE A 93 0.69 5.42 18.92
C PHE A 93 2.05 5.53 18.22
N ASP A 94 2.38 6.69 17.66
CA ASP A 94 3.53 6.93 16.78
C ASP A 94 3.54 5.95 15.58
N ILE A 95 2.39 5.82 14.92
CA ILE A 95 2.17 4.98 13.73
C ILE A 95 1.81 5.89 12.56
N ARG A 96 2.39 5.64 11.40
CA ARG A 96 2.06 6.36 10.17
C ARG A 96 0.79 5.85 9.53
N VAL A 97 0.09 6.74 8.83
CA VAL A 97 -1.13 6.41 8.08
C VAL A 97 -0.97 6.86 6.64
N GLY A 98 -0.93 5.91 5.72
CA GLY A 98 -0.88 6.15 4.28
C GLY A 98 -2.28 6.10 3.65
N ILE A 99 -2.72 7.19 3.01
CA ILE A 99 -3.92 7.14 2.17
C ILE A 99 -3.55 6.32 0.93
N HIS A 100 -4.19 5.17 0.76
CA HIS A 100 -3.96 4.29 -0.38
C HIS A 100 -4.65 4.88 -1.62
N GLU A 101 -3.88 5.11 -2.66
CA GLU A 101 -4.37 5.68 -3.91
C GLU A 101 -4.75 4.56 -4.88
N HIS A 102 -6.02 4.19 -4.85
CA HIS A 102 -6.58 3.16 -5.72
C HIS A 102 -6.94 3.73 -7.11
N ALA A 103 -7.17 2.86 -8.08
CA ALA A 103 -7.58 3.27 -9.43
C ALA A 103 -8.96 3.95 -9.46
N LYS A 104 -9.19 4.78 -10.49
CA LYS A 104 -10.50 5.38 -10.78
C LYS A 104 -11.61 4.35 -10.69
N ARG A 105 -12.68 4.71 -10.01
CA ARG A 105 -13.90 3.91 -10.02
C ARG A 105 -14.83 4.40 -11.13
N MET A 106 -15.36 3.44 -11.86
CA MET A 106 -16.36 3.68 -12.89
C MET A 106 -17.73 3.30 -12.37
N LYS A 107 -18.76 4.05 -12.76
CA LYS A 107 -20.17 3.72 -12.50
C LYS A 107 -20.99 3.87 -13.77
N LYS A 108 -22.17 3.28 -13.80
CA LYS A 108 -23.14 3.52 -14.86
C LYS A 108 -23.93 4.79 -14.57
N ASP A 109 -24.07 5.67 -15.58
CA ASP A 109 -25.00 6.80 -15.52
C ASP A 109 -26.44 6.35 -15.76
N ALA A 110 -27.38 7.32 -15.86
CA ALA A 110 -28.80 7.05 -16.10
C ALA A 110 -29.07 6.34 -17.44
N ASP A 111 -28.18 6.51 -18.41
CA ASP A 111 -28.28 5.91 -19.75
C ASP A 111 -27.52 4.57 -19.85
N GLY A 112 -26.96 4.09 -18.72
CA GLY A 112 -26.21 2.83 -18.64
C GLY A 112 -24.76 2.93 -19.17
N LYS A 113 -24.27 4.13 -19.51
CA LYS A 113 -22.90 4.37 -19.97
C LYS A 113 -21.94 4.39 -18.79
N GLN A 114 -20.76 3.80 -18.99
CA GLN A 114 -19.67 3.86 -18.00
C GLN A 114 -19.11 5.28 -17.93
N VAL A 115 -19.19 5.88 -16.73
CA VAL A 115 -18.63 7.20 -16.41
C VAL A 115 -17.80 7.11 -15.15
N GLU A 116 -16.86 8.03 -14.98
CA GLU A 116 -16.08 8.14 -13.74
C GLU A 116 -17.01 8.44 -12.54
N ASP A 117 -16.79 7.78 -11.39
CA ASP A 117 -17.50 8.12 -10.17
C ASP A 117 -16.93 9.41 -9.56
N PRO A 118 -17.66 10.56 -9.62
CA PRO A 118 -17.15 11.83 -9.13
C PRO A 118 -16.96 11.88 -7.61
N ASN A 119 -17.52 10.90 -6.87
CA ASN A 119 -17.39 10.82 -5.42
C ASN A 119 -16.13 10.07 -4.98
N TYR A 120 -15.50 9.30 -5.86
CA TYR A 120 -14.28 8.56 -5.56
C TYR A 120 -13.08 9.27 -6.17
N LYS A 121 -12.29 9.97 -5.35
CA LYS A 121 -11.24 10.90 -5.79
C LYS A 121 -9.83 10.52 -5.35
N ILE A 122 -9.66 9.49 -4.51
CA ILE A 122 -8.34 9.10 -3.97
C ILE A 122 -7.38 8.51 -5.01
N TRP A 123 -7.82 8.33 -6.25
CA TRP A 123 -6.96 8.01 -7.38
C TRP A 123 -6.13 9.22 -7.87
N ASN A 124 -6.53 10.45 -7.48
CA ASN A 124 -5.91 11.70 -7.94
C ASN A 124 -4.89 12.18 -6.89
N PRO A 125 -3.59 12.22 -7.20
CA PRO A 125 -2.55 12.62 -6.26
C PRO A 125 -2.68 14.08 -5.81
N GLU A 126 -3.26 14.97 -6.63
CA GLU A 126 -3.53 16.36 -6.23
C GLU A 126 -4.60 16.42 -5.13
N TYR A 127 -5.65 15.61 -5.26
CA TYR A 127 -6.69 15.50 -4.24
C TYR A 127 -6.12 14.96 -2.92
N VAL A 128 -5.29 13.91 -2.97
CA VAL A 128 -4.65 13.35 -1.78
C VAL A 128 -3.67 14.35 -1.15
N ARG A 129 -2.86 15.05 -1.96
CA ARG A 129 -2.01 16.15 -1.47
C ARG A 129 -2.83 17.21 -0.71
N ASP A 130 -3.97 17.61 -1.25
CA ASP A 130 -4.81 18.65 -0.66
C ASP A 130 -5.50 18.17 0.63
N LEU A 131 -5.90 16.90 0.72
CA LEU A 131 -6.38 16.27 1.96
C LEU A 131 -5.32 16.25 3.06
N LEU A 132 -4.05 16.14 2.69
CA LEU A 132 -2.92 16.07 3.61
C LEU A 132 -2.42 17.45 4.05
N LYS A 133 -2.89 18.53 3.42
CA LYS A 133 -2.44 19.88 3.72
C LYS A 133 -2.78 20.27 5.17
N GLY A 134 -1.74 20.69 5.91
CA GLY A 134 -1.89 21.09 7.33
C GLY A 134 -2.00 19.94 8.33
N ARG A 135 -2.03 18.67 7.87
CA ARG A 135 -2.05 17.50 8.75
C ARG A 135 -0.65 17.12 9.25
N ASP A 136 -0.62 16.41 10.36
CA ASP A 136 0.61 15.85 10.92
C ASP A 136 1.40 15.05 9.88
N ALA A 137 2.72 15.08 9.97
CA ALA A 137 3.61 14.39 9.04
C ALA A 137 3.51 12.86 9.10
N ARG A 138 2.84 12.29 10.11
CA ARG A 138 2.53 10.86 10.18
C ARG A 138 1.43 10.45 9.21
N LEU A 139 0.63 11.40 8.71
CA LEU A 139 -0.33 11.16 7.64
C LEU A 139 0.32 11.49 6.29
N GLY A 140 0.17 10.61 5.33
CA GLY A 140 0.71 10.78 3.99
C GLY A 140 0.04 9.88 2.98
N ALA A 141 0.65 9.72 1.82
CA ALA A 141 0.17 8.84 0.76
C ALA A 141 0.81 7.45 0.87
N CYS A 142 0.03 6.43 0.62
CA CYS A 142 0.50 5.14 0.15
C CYS A 142 0.35 5.15 -1.38
N ALA A 143 1.42 5.48 -2.06
CA ALA A 143 1.46 5.68 -3.50
C ALA A 143 1.40 4.34 -4.23
N ASP A 144 0.26 4.00 -4.84
CA ASP A 144 0.16 2.83 -5.71
C ASP A 144 0.37 3.22 -7.18
N ILE A 145 1.58 2.94 -7.66
CA ILE A 145 1.99 3.35 -9.01
C ILE A 145 1.26 2.59 -10.12
N GLY A 146 0.80 1.36 -9.85
CA GLY A 146 0.02 0.59 -10.81
C GLY A 146 -1.42 1.09 -10.92
N HIS A 147 -2.03 1.50 -9.83
CA HIS A 147 -3.36 2.10 -9.84
C HIS A 147 -3.38 3.47 -10.52
N TRP A 148 -2.32 4.26 -10.39
CA TRP A 148 -2.18 5.47 -11.18
C TRP A 148 -2.15 5.20 -12.68
N GLN A 149 -1.39 4.17 -13.12
CA GLN A 149 -1.34 3.78 -14.53
C GLN A 149 -2.67 3.21 -15.02
N THR A 150 -3.37 2.43 -14.20
CA THR A 150 -4.75 2.02 -14.48
C THR A 150 -5.67 3.22 -14.68
N SER A 151 -5.40 4.33 -13.99
CA SER A 151 -6.13 5.60 -14.10
C SER A 151 -5.63 6.51 -15.24
N GLY A 152 -4.62 6.07 -16.01
CA GLY A 152 -4.04 6.85 -17.12
C GLY A 152 -3.00 7.88 -16.68
N LEU A 153 -2.50 7.80 -15.44
CA LEU A 153 -1.51 8.74 -14.91
C LEU A 153 -0.09 8.19 -15.03
N LYS A 154 0.89 9.08 -15.07
CA LYS A 154 2.32 8.73 -15.05
C LYS A 154 2.83 8.70 -13.62
N ALA A 155 3.35 7.57 -13.18
CA ALA A 155 3.80 7.36 -11.80
C ALA A 155 4.80 8.42 -11.30
N ILE A 156 5.79 8.79 -12.11
CA ILE A 156 6.82 9.77 -11.74
C ILE A 156 6.20 11.16 -11.50
N ASP A 157 5.23 11.58 -12.31
CA ASP A 157 4.57 12.87 -12.13
C ASP A 157 3.73 12.89 -10.85
N CYS A 158 3.04 11.79 -10.56
CA CYS A 158 2.29 11.62 -9.31
C CYS A 158 3.19 11.65 -8.08
N LEU A 159 4.36 10.98 -8.12
CA LEU A 159 5.35 11.03 -7.04
C LEU A 159 5.84 12.46 -6.78
N LYS A 160 6.05 13.27 -7.82
CA LYS A 160 6.45 14.68 -7.67
C LYS A 160 5.35 15.53 -7.02
N ILE A 161 4.08 15.29 -7.37
CA ILE A 161 2.93 15.99 -6.75
C ILE A 161 2.88 15.72 -5.24
N LEU A 162 3.24 14.51 -4.81
CA LEU A 162 3.19 14.06 -3.42
C LEU A 162 4.55 14.18 -2.70
N GLU A 163 5.53 14.88 -3.28
CA GLU A 163 6.86 15.04 -2.68
C GLU A 163 6.79 15.49 -1.22
N GLY A 164 7.50 14.78 -0.34
CA GLY A 164 7.53 15.04 1.09
C GLY A 164 6.32 14.49 1.88
N ARG A 165 5.34 13.86 1.19
CA ARG A 165 4.15 13.29 1.82
C ARG A 165 3.96 11.80 1.54
N ILE A 166 4.91 11.15 0.86
CA ILE A 166 4.85 9.72 0.59
C ILE A 166 5.35 8.95 1.83
N ILE A 167 4.50 8.09 2.40
CA ILE A 167 4.81 7.24 3.55
C ILE A 167 5.22 5.85 3.10
N SER A 168 4.50 5.29 2.14
CA SER A 168 4.77 3.98 1.56
C SER A 168 4.47 3.98 0.06
N LEU A 169 4.99 3.00 -0.62
CA LEU A 169 4.76 2.79 -2.05
C LEU A 169 4.33 1.34 -2.29
N HIS A 170 3.25 1.15 -3.02
CA HIS A 170 2.95 -0.12 -3.67
C HIS A 170 3.58 -0.10 -5.07
N ALA A 171 4.68 -0.82 -5.19
CA ALA A 171 5.38 -0.97 -6.46
C ALA A 171 4.68 -2.06 -7.27
N LYS A 172 3.91 -1.64 -8.25
CA LYS A 172 3.09 -2.48 -9.12
C LYS A 172 3.42 -2.13 -10.58
N GLU A 173 3.92 -3.11 -11.34
CA GLU A 173 4.18 -2.96 -12.76
C GLU A 173 2.97 -3.42 -13.55
N ARG A 174 2.52 -2.63 -14.51
CA ARG A 174 1.35 -2.97 -15.34
C ARG A 174 1.80 -3.36 -16.75
N ALA A 175 1.17 -4.40 -17.31
CA ALA A 175 1.44 -4.84 -18.69
C ALA A 175 1.05 -3.79 -19.74
N ALA A 176 -0.04 -3.03 -19.50
CA ALA A 176 -0.51 -1.93 -20.34
C ALA A 176 -1.32 -0.91 -19.53
N LEU A 177 -1.65 0.24 -20.13
CA LEU A 177 -2.51 1.26 -19.54
C LEU A 177 -3.97 0.79 -19.47
N GLY A 178 -4.69 1.31 -18.49
CA GLY A 178 -6.13 1.15 -18.34
C GLY A 178 -6.56 -0.07 -17.56
N THR A 179 -7.88 -0.26 -17.48
CA THR A 179 -8.52 -1.34 -16.76
C THR A 179 -8.42 -2.68 -17.51
N GLY A 180 -8.54 -3.80 -16.78
CA GLY A 180 -8.50 -5.14 -17.37
C GLY A 180 -7.10 -5.66 -17.71
N GLN A 181 -6.06 -4.89 -17.42
CA GLN A 181 -4.67 -5.31 -17.56
C GLN A 181 -4.19 -6.05 -16.30
N HIS A 182 -3.15 -6.86 -16.45
CA HIS A 182 -2.55 -7.62 -15.34
C HIS A 182 -1.22 -7.01 -14.90
N ASP A 183 -0.76 -7.43 -13.72
CA ASP A 183 0.57 -7.11 -13.23
C ASP A 183 1.62 -7.95 -13.94
N THR A 184 2.81 -7.39 -14.10
CA THR A 184 3.94 -8.07 -14.72
C THR A 184 5.23 -7.82 -13.96
N ILE A 185 6.30 -8.48 -14.35
CA ILE A 185 7.62 -8.37 -13.72
C ILE A 185 8.19 -6.97 -13.97
N PHE A 186 8.83 -6.38 -12.97
CA PHE A 186 9.44 -5.05 -13.07
C PHE A 186 10.39 -4.95 -14.27
N GLY A 187 10.21 -3.88 -15.04
CA GLY A 187 10.96 -3.60 -16.25
C GLY A 187 10.46 -4.34 -17.51
N THR A 188 9.37 -5.11 -17.42
CA THR A 188 8.75 -5.77 -18.58
C THR A 188 7.42 -5.17 -19.01
N GLY A 189 6.90 -4.21 -18.25
CA GLY A 189 5.65 -3.51 -18.53
C GLY A 189 5.86 -2.08 -19.01
N ILE A 190 4.90 -1.24 -18.66
CA ILE A 190 4.83 0.15 -19.14
C ILE A 190 5.42 1.16 -18.16
N THR A 191 5.76 0.73 -16.93
CA THR A 191 6.32 1.62 -15.91
C THR A 191 7.79 1.86 -16.18
N ASP A 192 8.22 3.12 -16.20
CA ASP A 192 9.63 3.41 -15.99
C ASP A 192 10.01 3.16 -14.52
N MET A 193 10.12 1.89 -14.16
CA MET A 193 10.41 1.47 -12.78
C MET A 193 11.76 2.00 -12.31
N ALA A 194 12.75 2.07 -13.19
CA ALA A 194 14.06 2.65 -12.87
C ALA A 194 13.94 4.15 -12.57
N GLY A 195 13.14 4.88 -13.36
CA GLY A 195 12.82 6.29 -13.12
C GLY A 195 12.03 6.51 -11.83
N VAL A 196 11.09 5.61 -11.49
CA VAL A 196 10.37 5.64 -10.21
C VAL A 196 11.35 5.52 -9.04
N LEU A 197 12.26 4.55 -9.08
CA LEU A 197 13.27 4.35 -8.03
C LEU A 197 14.24 5.54 -7.95
N ALA A 198 14.61 6.13 -9.09
CA ALA A 198 15.44 7.33 -9.15
C ALA A 198 14.74 8.55 -8.54
N GLU A 199 13.44 8.72 -8.81
CA GLU A 199 12.64 9.80 -8.25
C GLU A 199 12.49 9.66 -6.73
N LEU A 200 12.20 8.46 -6.21
CA LEU A 200 12.17 8.19 -4.77
C LEU A 200 13.52 8.50 -4.11
N LYS A 201 14.63 8.13 -4.76
CA LYS A 201 15.98 8.46 -4.30
C LYS A 201 16.22 9.98 -4.29
N ARG A 202 15.80 10.71 -5.34
CA ARG A 202 15.86 12.17 -5.40
C ARG A 202 15.13 12.82 -4.23
N GLN A 203 13.94 12.33 -3.91
CA GLN A 203 13.11 12.78 -2.79
C GLN A 203 13.65 12.34 -1.42
N LYS A 204 14.73 11.56 -1.35
CA LYS A 204 15.28 10.98 -0.11
C LYS A 204 14.22 10.15 0.63
N PHE A 205 13.36 9.46 -0.12
CA PHE A 205 12.32 8.62 0.43
C PHE A 205 12.93 7.56 1.36
N SER A 206 12.37 7.43 2.56
CA SER A 206 12.83 6.50 3.60
C SER A 206 11.74 5.55 4.10
N GLY A 207 10.56 5.58 3.46
CA GLY A 207 9.43 4.72 3.79
C GLY A 207 9.56 3.30 3.25
N ASN A 208 8.45 2.58 3.26
CA ASN A 208 8.39 1.21 2.76
C ASN A 208 8.06 1.17 1.26
N ILE A 209 8.71 0.26 0.54
CA ILE A 209 8.35 -0.12 -0.83
C ILE A 209 7.88 -1.57 -0.77
N SER A 210 6.59 -1.78 -0.94
CA SER A 210 5.96 -3.10 -1.06
C SER A 210 5.84 -3.48 -2.53
N ILE A 211 6.34 -4.64 -2.92
CA ILE A 211 6.00 -5.22 -4.23
C ILE A 211 4.58 -5.76 -4.12
N GLU A 212 3.65 -5.16 -4.84
CA GLU A 212 2.30 -5.66 -4.96
C GLU A 212 2.13 -6.32 -6.32
N TYR A 213 1.78 -7.61 -6.30
CA TYR A 213 1.71 -8.44 -7.50
C TYR A 213 0.44 -9.29 -7.46
N GLU A 214 -0.59 -8.83 -8.15
CA GLU A 214 -1.93 -9.41 -8.15
C GLU A 214 -2.20 -10.23 -9.42
N PHE A 215 -1.23 -11.02 -9.82
CA PHE A 215 -1.30 -11.90 -10.99
C PHE A 215 -0.62 -13.25 -10.70
N ASN A 216 -0.98 -14.28 -11.45
CA ASN A 216 -0.41 -15.62 -11.33
C ASN A 216 -0.45 -16.16 -9.89
N TRP A 217 -1.62 -16.03 -9.25
CA TRP A 217 -1.85 -16.29 -7.80
C TRP A 217 -1.33 -17.66 -7.33
N ASP A 218 -1.40 -18.68 -8.18
CA ASP A 218 -0.95 -20.04 -7.84
C ASP A 218 0.57 -20.16 -7.87
N ASN A 219 1.28 -19.27 -8.59
CA ASN A 219 2.73 -19.34 -8.77
C ASN A 219 3.39 -17.96 -8.94
N SER A 220 3.01 -16.98 -8.10
CA SER A 220 3.55 -15.61 -8.17
C SER A 220 4.97 -15.45 -7.60
N VAL A 221 5.45 -16.40 -6.80
CA VAL A 221 6.75 -16.30 -6.11
C VAL A 221 7.95 -16.12 -7.04
N PRO A 222 8.06 -16.84 -8.17
CA PRO A 222 9.15 -16.62 -9.13
C PRO A 222 9.14 -15.22 -9.74
N ASP A 223 7.96 -14.66 -10.02
CA ASP A 223 7.79 -13.34 -10.61
C ASP A 223 8.16 -12.25 -9.60
N ILE A 224 7.69 -12.37 -8.37
CA ILE A 224 8.06 -11.48 -7.25
C ILE A 224 9.57 -11.51 -7.01
N LYS A 225 10.20 -12.70 -7.12
CA LYS A 225 11.65 -12.80 -7.00
C LYS A 225 12.37 -11.98 -8.07
N GLN A 226 11.91 -12.01 -9.31
CA GLN A 226 12.48 -11.21 -10.40
C GLN A 226 12.29 -9.70 -10.14
N CYS A 227 11.15 -9.27 -9.60
CA CYS A 227 10.94 -7.89 -9.16
C CYS A 227 11.96 -7.47 -8.09
N ILE A 228 12.23 -8.33 -7.10
CA ILE A 228 13.26 -8.08 -6.07
C ILE A 228 14.65 -7.98 -6.72
N ASP A 229 14.97 -8.86 -7.64
CA ASP A 229 16.27 -8.89 -8.32
C ASP A 229 16.47 -7.62 -9.18
N PHE A 230 15.40 -7.13 -9.83
CA PHE A 230 15.42 -5.85 -10.56
C PHE A 230 15.81 -4.68 -9.61
N VAL A 231 15.16 -4.56 -8.46
CA VAL A 231 15.46 -3.48 -7.49
C VAL A 231 16.90 -3.59 -6.98
N ARG A 232 17.39 -4.80 -6.75
CA ARG A 232 18.79 -5.03 -6.32
C ARG A 232 19.81 -4.66 -7.39
N ALA A 233 19.55 -5.05 -8.65
CA ALA A 233 20.39 -4.68 -9.78
C ALA A 233 20.45 -3.15 -9.95
N TRP A 234 19.30 -2.49 -9.93
CA TRP A 234 19.23 -1.02 -9.98
C TRP A 234 20.03 -0.35 -8.86
N LYS A 235 19.92 -0.83 -7.62
CA LYS A 235 20.66 -0.31 -6.46
C LYS A 235 22.18 -0.46 -6.62
N SER A 236 22.63 -1.54 -7.26
CA SER A 236 24.05 -1.83 -7.48
C SER A 236 24.64 -1.14 -8.72
N GLY A 237 23.82 -0.41 -9.49
CA GLY A 237 24.24 0.26 -10.72
C GLY A 237 24.48 -0.71 -11.90
N LYS A 238 23.84 -1.87 -11.86
CA LYS A 238 23.91 -2.92 -12.92
C LYS A 238 22.72 -2.84 -13.84
#